data_637bb251fb1f85ecbd7a397cbdd242f7
#
_entry.id   637bb251fb1f85ecbd7a397cbdd242f7
#
_cell.length_a   1.000
_cell.length_b   1.000
_cell.length_c   1.000
_cell.angle_alpha   90.00
_cell.angle_beta   90.00
_cell.angle_gamma   90.00
#
_symmetry.space_group_name_H-M   'P 1'
#
loop_
_entity.id
_entity.type
_entity.pdbx_description
1 polymer ?
#
loop_
_entity_poly.entity_id
_entity_poly.type
_entity_poly.pdbx_seq_one_letter_code
_entity_poly.pdbx_strand_id
1 'polypeptide(L)'
;WPSKIRLISNRVAVSFKPCGYRRCFMAANLRLQSAALVALLLVSSIGAPTSAQFVDPKQPTVDNNIMYIYGTSDLSNCFMHFDGNDSTGSAEEGYGEQVWPNQDNQQIQMDYTCRISENFKQDMYLNPNGSIQMVLNFNIDAGGDCNAPNAVCENLNLTFYKGGIELARQEFPAVDTNGNDDSLTWNIDVDRNMTRLNRSGEEPQIRVEFSKPGTSGGIFTPCSIFYCGGSFRMYYHSTNGSDTAEVNFPIINQSMPGAGDEDDGALGAVSDALPGFGLMAGMAALAMAAVANSRVSKKE
;
A
#
# COMPACT_ATOMS: atom_id res chain seq x y z
N TRP A 1 -34.77 -27.73 -22.15
CA TRP A 1 -36.13 -27.23 -21.88
C TRP A 1 -36.10 -25.69 -21.98
N PRO A 2 -36.84 -25.06 -22.94
CA PRO A 2 -36.95 -23.62 -23.06
C PRO A 2 -38.22 -23.11 -22.38
N SER A 3 -38.07 -22.23 -21.41
CA SER A 3 -39.16 -21.48 -20.77
C SER A 3 -39.64 -20.36 -21.69
N LYS A 4 -40.92 -20.43 -22.05
CA LYS A 4 -41.65 -19.39 -22.81
C LYS A 4 -41.96 -18.20 -21.91
N ILE A 5 -41.44 -17.02 -22.23
CA ILE A 5 -41.85 -15.74 -21.65
C ILE A 5 -43.10 -15.27 -22.39
N ARG A 6 -44.22 -15.15 -21.69
CA ARG A 6 -45.48 -14.51 -22.18
C ARG A 6 -45.40 -13.02 -21.99
N LEU A 7 -45.36 -12.29 -23.07
CA LEU A 7 -45.60 -10.83 -23.09
C LEU A 7 -47.09 -10.57 -22.93
N ILE A 8 -47.48 -9.94 -21.83
CA ILE A 8 -48.84 -9.41 -21.62
C ILE A 8 -48.89 -7.99 -22.17
N SER A 9 -49.56 -7.81 -23.29
CA SER A 9 -49.81 -6.51 -23.90
C SER A 9 -51.05 -5.89 -23.24
N ASN A 10 -50.85 -4.93 -22.29
CA ASN A 10 -51.95 -4.14 -21.77
C ASN A 10 -52.17 -2.91 -22.68
N ARG A 11 -53.21 -2.96 -23.49
CA ARG A 11 -53.72 -1.81 -24.25
C ARG A 11 -54.46 -0.87 -23.27
N VAL A 12 -53.90 0.28 -22.99
CA VAL A 12 -54.59 1.37 -22.30
C VAL A 12 -55.34 2.17 -23.35
N ALA A 13 -56.68 2.06 -23.31
CA ALA A 13 -57.56 2.91 -24.15
C ALA A 13 -57.66 4.30 -23.54
N VAL A 14 -57.09 5.29 -24.21
CA VAL A 14 -57.20 6.70 -23.80
C VAL A 14 -58.44 7.32 -24.51
N SER A 15 -59.49 7.62 -23.74
CA SER A 15 -60.70 8.31 -24.22
C SER A 15 -60.44 9.82 -24.27
N PHE A 16 -60.43 10.40 -25.47
CA PHE A 16 -60.34 11.83 -25.65
C PHE A 16 -61.74 12.49 -25.65
N LYS A 17 -62.04 13.35 -24.65
CA LYS A 17 -63.19 14.27 -24.70
C LYS A 17 -62.74 15.55 -25.40
N PRO A 18 -63.56 16.13 -26.32
CA PRO A 18 -63.24 17.39 -26.98
C PRO A 18 -63.33 18.54 -26.00
N CYS A 19 -62.23 19.27 -25.85
CA CYS A 19 -62.13 20.46 -24.99
C CYS A 19 -62.16 21.73 -25.85
N GLY A 20 -62.94 22.75 -25.44
CA GLY A 20 -63.08 23.98 -26.20
C GLY A 20 -61.77 24.76 -26.37
N TYR A 21 -61.59 25.30 -27.58
CA TYR A 21 -60.37 25.79 -28.19
C TYR A 21 -59.56 26.83 -27.38
N ARG A 22 -60.15 27.59 -26.46
CA ARG A 22 -59.43 28.61 -25.71
C ARG A 22 -58.88 28.19 -24.34
N ARG A 23 -59.40 27.12 -23.74
CA ARG A 23 -58.89 26.64 -22.40
C ARG A 23 -57.83 25.56 -22.52
N CYS A 24 -57.74 24.88 -23.65
CA CYS A 24 -56.73 23.85 -23.86
C CYS A 24 -55.32 24.42 -24.11
N PHE A 25 -55.19 25.64 -24.69
CA PHE A 25 -53.85 26.19 -24.97
C PHE A 25 -53.06 26.59 -23.72
N MET A 26 -53.74 27.09 -22.67
CA MET A 26 -53.02 27.42 -21.42
C MET A 26 -52.66 26.17 -20.62
N ALA A 27 -53.51 25.13 -20.64
CA ALA A 27 -53.23 23.89 -19.93
C ALA A 27 -52.12 23.04 -20.61
N ALA A 28 -52.00 23.12 -21.95
CA ALA A 28 -50.94 22.43 -22.70
C ALA A 28 -49.55 23.02 -22.40
N ASN A 29 -49.45 24.35 -22.32
CA ASN A 29 -48.19 25.02 -21.99
C ASN A 29 -47.71 24.73 -20.55
N LEU A 30 -48.63 24.63 -19.59
CA LEU A 30 -48.29 24.32 -18.21
C LEU A 30 -47.81 22.86 -18.06
N ARG A 31 -48.40 21.93 -18.82
CA ARG A 31 -48.00 20.52 -18.82
C ARG A 31 -46.68 20.29 -19.56
N LEU A 32 -46.40 21.04 -20.62
CA LEU A 32 -45.13 20.98 -21.33
C LEU A 32 -43.99 21.50 -20.46
N GLN A 33 -44.21 22.60 -19.72
CA GLN A 33 -43.20 23.15 -18.80
C GLN A 33 -42.92 22.23 -17.63
N SER A 34 -43.94 21.56 -17.06
CA SER A 34 -43.72 20.60 -15.98
C SER A 34 -43.04 19.33 -16.46
N ALA A 35 -43.34 18.83 -17.65
CA ALA A 35 -42.67 17.67 -18.23
C ALA A 35 -41.20 17.96 -18.56
N ALA A 36 -40.89 19.17 -19.05
CA ALA A 36 -39.51 19.59 -19.30
C ALA A 36 -38.70 19.70 -18.00
N LEU A 37 -39.29 20.17 -16.90
CA LEU A 37 -38.64 20.28 -15.61
C LEU A 37 -38.36 18.92 -14.97
N VAL A 38 -39.30 17.97 -15.09
CA VAL A 38 -39.11 16.59 -14.63
C VAL A 38 -38.06 15.87 -15.47
N ALA A 39 -38.01 16.06 -16.77
CA ALA A 39 -36.99 15.50 -17.65
C ALA A 39 -35.60 16.06 -17.31
N LEU A 40 -35.51 17.37 -16.98
CA LEU A 40 -34.23 17.98 -16.56
C LEU A 40 -33.74 17.44 -15.22
N LEU A 41 -34.63 17.15 -14.28
CA LEU A 41 -34.30 16.55 -12.98
C LEU A 41 -33.90 15.08 -13.12
N LEU A 42 -34.46 14.33 -14.04
CA LEU A 42 -34.12 12.95 -14.31
C LEU A 42 -32.73 12.82 -15.01
N VAL A 43 -32.36 13.76 -15.86
CA VAL A 43 -31.03 13.77 -16.51
C VAL A 43 -29.93 14.14 -15.51
N SER A 44 -30.21 14.98 -14.51
CA SER A 44 -29.24 15.34 -13.47
C SER A 44 -28.99 14.23 -12.45
N SER A 45 -29.85 13.20 -12.39
CA SER A 45 -29.68 12.03 -11.51
C SER A 45 -28.91 10.87 -12.18
N ILE A 46 -28.56 10.98 -13.46
CA ILE A 46 -27.56 10.09 -14.06
C ILE A 46 -26.22 10.58 -13.52
N GLY A 47 -25.91 10.18 -12.30
CA GLY A 47 -24.60 10.39 -11.70
C GLY A 47 -23.55 9.93 -12.72
N ALA A 48 -22.60 10.80 -13.04
CA ALA A 48 -21.43 10.36 -13.79
C ALA A 48 -20.96 9.05 -13.16
N PRO A 49 -20.68 8.00 -13.93
CA PRO A 49 -20.06 6.81 -13.35
C PRO A 49 -18.84 7.33 -12.61
N THR A 50 -18.85 7.20 -11.28
CA THR A 50 -17.61 7.33 -10.53
C THR A 50 -16.74 6.25 -11.11
N SER A 51 -15.82 6.63 -12.00
CA SER A 51 -14.78 5.73 -12.43
C SER A 51 -14.14 5.24 -11.14
N ALA A 52 -14.40 3.99 -10.76
CA ALA A 52 -13.69 3.36 -9.68
C ALA A 52 -12.21 3.50 -10.08
N GLN A 53 -11.52 4.39 -9.40
CA GLN A 53 -10.10 4.61 -9.65
C GLN A 53 -9.45 3.27 -9.30
N PHE A 54 -8.91 2.60 -10.30
CA PHE A 54 -8.21 1.34 -10.08
C PHE A 54 -7.02 1.66 -9.18
N VAL A 55 -7.13 1.26 -7.92
CA VAL A 55 -6.05 1.41 -6.96
C VAL A 55 -5.06 0.29 -7.27
N ASP A 56 -3.84 0.67 -7.63
CA ASP A 56 -2.76 -0.28 -7.86
C ASP A 56 -2.37 -0.93 -6.53
N PRO A 57 -2.53 -2.26 -6.37
CA PRO A 57 -2.28 -2.94 -5.11
C PRO A 57 -0.81 -2.87 -4.67
N LYS A 58 0.12 -2.57 -5.58
CA LYS A 58 1.56 -2.41 -5.25
C LYS A 58 1.91 -1.03 -4.71
N GLN A 59 0.96 -0.10 -4.69
CA GLN A 59 1.20 1.27 -4.21
C GLN A 59 0.76 1.46 -2.76
N PRO A 60 1.51 2.24 -1.97
CA PRO A 60 1.16 2.54 -0.59
C PRO A 60 -0.09 3.42 -0.51
N THR A 61 -1.00 3.06 0.40
CA THR A 61 -2.16 3.88 0.78
C THR A 61 -2.46 3.69 2.27
N VAL A 62 -3.37 4.47 2.83
CA VAL A 62 -3.81 4.29 4.23
C VAL A 62 -4.43 2.90 4.46
N ASP A 63 -5.14 2.38 3.45
CA ASP A 63 -5.77 1.05 3.52
C ASP A 63 -4.83 -0.08 3.06
N ASN A 64 -3.70 0.27 2.43
CA ASN A 64 -2.68 -0.66 1.95
C ASN A 64 -1.31 -0.19 2.47
N ASN A 65 -1.09 -0.38 3.75
CA ASN A 65 0.06 0.15 4.49
C ASN A 65 1.09 -0.92 4.89
N ILE A 66 0.86 -2.18 4.51
CA ILE A 66 1.79 -3.28 4.76
C ILE A 66 2.61 -3.55 3.50
N MET A 67 3.91 -3.43 3.62
CA MET A 67 4.88 -3.78 2.59
C MET A 67 5.44 -5.18 2.88
N TYR A 68 5.32 -6.07 1.92
CA TYR A 68 5.73 -7.46 2.02
C TYR A 68 7.11 -7.66 1.40
N ILE A 69 7.89 -8.57 1.98
CA ILE A 69 9.27 -8.85 1.56
C ILE A 69 9.31 -10.20 0.86
N TYR A 70 9.93 -10.23 -0.29
CA TYR A 70 10.12 -11.38 -1.18
C TYR A 70 11.58 -11.53 -1.58
N GLY A 71 11.97 -12.65 -2.12
CA GLY A 71 13.33 -12.83 -2.60
C GLY A 71 13.58 -14.19 -3.25
N THR A 72 14.79 -14.35 -3.76
CA THR A 72 15.23 -15.58 -4.42
C THR A 72 15.73 -16.62 -3.41
N SER A 73 15.71 -17.89 -3.81
CA SER A 73 16.12 -19.02 -2.96
C SER A 73 17.58 -18.96 -2.51
N ASP A 74 18.43 -18.25 -3.23
CA ASP A 74 19.87 -18.09 -2.97
C ASP A 74 20.23 -16.76 -2.28
N LEU A 75 19.26 -15.97 -1.84
CA LEU A 75 19.42 -14.63 -1.26
C LEU A 75 20.12 -13.62 -2.19
N SER A 76 20.25 -13.91 -3.48
CA SER A 76 20.90 -12.99 -4.42
C SER A 76 20.07 -11.77 -4.74
N ASN A 77 18.75 -11.84 -4.55
CA ASN A 77 17.84 -10.73 -4.76
C ASN A 77 16.76 -10.71 -3.67
N CYS A 78 16.54 -9.54 -3.08
CA CYS A 78 15.48 -9.27 -2.13
C CYS A 78 14.70 -8.04 -2.59
N PHE A 79 13.38 -8.16 -2.69
CA PHE A 79 12.51 -7.10 -3.17
C PHE A 79 11.24 -6.96 -2.33
N MET A 80 10.60 -5.81 -2.41
CA MET A 80 9.46 -5.46 -1.57
C MET A 80 8.39 -4.77 -2.38
N HIS A 81 7.12 -4.96 -2.03
CA HIS A 81 5.96 -4.20 -2.53
C HIS A 81 4.75 -4.36 -1.61
N PHE A 82 3.69 -3.59 -1.85
CA PHE A 82 2.50 -3.56 -1.01
C PHE A 82 1.43 -4.60 -1.39
N ASP A 83 1.60 -5.37 -2.46
CA ASP A 83 0.66 -6.43 -2.85
C ASP A 83 1.03 -7.78 -2.22
N GLY A 84 0.36 -8.15 -1.14
CA GLY A 84 0.58 -9.43 -0.45
C GLY A 84 0.13 -10.67 -1.26
N ASN A 85 -0.56 -10.49 -2.37
CA ASN A 85 -1.01 -11.60 -3.22
C ASN A 85 -0.08 -11.86 -4.42
N ASP A 86 0.87 -10.95 -4.70
CA ASP A 86 1.81 -11.11 -5.81
C ASP A 86 3.17 -11.60 -5.32
N SER A 87 3.37 -12.90 -5.34
CA SER A 87 4.67 -13.54 -5.03
C SER A 87 5.54 -13.79 -6.26
N THR A 88 5.25 -13.14 -7.40
CA THR A 88 5.97 -13.34 -8.65
C THR A 88 7.47 -13.04 -8.50
N GLY A 89 8.31 -14.03 -8.79
CA GLY A 89 9.76 -13.93 -8.66
C GLY A 89 10.32 -14.26 -7.27
N SER A 90 9.46 -14.54 -6.30
CA SER A 90 9.87 -15.07 -4.99
C SER A 90 10.13 -16.57 -5.05
N ALA A 91 10.98 -17.06 -4.14
CA ALA A 91 11.23 -18.47 -3.95
C ALA A 91 9.93 -19.22 -3.58
N GLU A 92 9.68 -20.36 -4.24
CA GLU A 92 8.48 -21.18 -3.99
C GLU A 92 8.46 -21.77 -2.59
N GLU A 93 9.64 -22.00 -2.01
CA GLU A 93 9.84 -22.51 -0.64
C GLU A 93 9.45 -21.49 0.44
N GLY A 94 9.27 -20.22 0.08
CA GLY A 94 8.97 -19.13 0.99
C GLY A 94 10.16 -18.62 1.80
N TYR A 95 11.39 -18.99 1.42
CA TYR A 95 12.62 -18.47 2.02
C TYR A 95 13.77 -18.45 1.02
N GLY A 96 14.78 -17.65 1.33
CA GLY A 96 16.10 -17.74 0.71
C GLY A 96 17.13 -18.26 1.71
N GLU A 97 18.07 -19.05 1.24
CA GLU A 97 19.12 -19.64 2.07
C GLU A 97 20.47 -19.59 1.38
N GLN A 98 21.50 -19.24 2.14
CA GLN A 98 22.87 -19.42 1.74
C GLN A 98 23.54 -20.40 2.71
N VAL A 99 24.19 -21.44 2.15
CA VAL A 99 24.89 -22.46 2.90
C VAL A 99 26.40 -22.34 2.64
N TRP A 100 27.17 -22.27 3.70
CA TRP A 100 28.63 -22.28 3.62
C TRP A 100 29.15 -23.70 3.77
N PRO A 101 30.17 -24.05 2.98
CA PRO A 101 30.63 -25.42 2.89
C PRO A 101 31.19 -25.95 4.23
N ASN A 102 31.19 -27.26 4.36
CA ASN A 102 31.68 -28.00 5.52
C ASN A 102 33.20 -27.89 5.66
N GLN A 103 33.70 -26.74 6.12
CA GLN A 103 35.13 -26.44 6.33
C GLN A 103 35.35 -25.81 7.70
N ASP A 104 36.50 -26.08 8.29
CA ASP A 104 36.92 -25.46 9.55
C ASP A 104 37.04 -23.94 9.40
N ASN A 105 36.54 -23.21 10.39
CA ASN A 105 36.62 -21.73 10.50
C ASN A 105 35.99 -20.99 9.30
N GLN A 106 34.97 -21.58 8.67
CA GLN A 106 34.23 -20.91 7.64
C GLN A 106 33.52 -19.70 8.23
N GLN A 107 33.75 -18.51 7.66
CA GLN A 107 33.04 -17.30 8.05
C GLN A 107 31.68 -17.26 7.37
N ILE A 108 30.60 -17.19 8.15
CA ILE A 108 29.22 -16.95 7.68
C ILE A 108 29.08 -15.45 7.62
N GLN A 109 28.97 -14.91 6.43
CA GLN A 109 28.84 -13.44 6.23
C GLN A 109 27.73 -13.12 5.27
N MET A 110 26.81 -12.27 5.73
CA MET A 110 25.69 -11.77 4.95
C MET A 110 25.71 -10.25 4.91
N ASP A 111 25.49 -9.71 3.74
CA ASP A 111 25.31 -8.28 3.49
C ASP A 111 24.45 -8.12 2.23
N TYR A 112 23.18 -7.87 2.40
CA TYR A 112 22.27 -7.66 1.27
C TYR A 112 21.21 -6.60 1.60
N THR A 113 20.62 -6.06 0.55
CA THR A 113 19.63 -4.98 0.68
C THR A 113 18.36 -5.33 -0.06
N CYS A 114 17.26 -5.36 0.66
CA CYS A 114 15.92 -5.45 0.11
C CYS A 114 15.47 -4.08 -0.40
N ARG A 115 14.97 -4.03 -1.65
CA ARG A 115 14.54 -2.81 -2.31
C ARG A 115 13.14 -2.96 -2.85
N ILE A 116 12.42 -1.85 -3.04
CA ILE A 116 11.11 -1.92 -3.68
C ILE A 116 11.25 -2.39 -5.13
N SER A 117 10.31 -3.22 -5.58
CA SER A 117 10.28 -3.75 -6.95
C SER A 117 9.79 -2.73 -7.97
N GLU A 118 8.95 -1.80 -7.57
CA GLU A 118 8.36 -0.76 -8.41
C GLU A 118 8.38 0.59 -7.68
N ASN A 119 8.76 1.65 -8.39
CA ASN A 119 8.79 3.01 -7.81
C ASN A 119 7.39 3.47 -7.41
N PHE A 120 7.33 4.28 -6.37
CA PHE A 120 6.10 4.91 -5.94
C PHE A 120 5.55 5.85 -7.03
N LYS A 121 4.23 5.80 -7.25
CA LYS A 121 3.52 6.71 -8.18
C LYS A 121 3.19 8.04 -7.52
N GLN A 122 3.13 8.04 -6.20
CA GLN A 122 2.88 9.21 -5.35
C GLN A 122 3.77 9.16 -4.12
N ASP A 123 3.95 10.30 -3.47
CA ASP A 123 4.68 10.37 -2.22
C ASP A 123 3.93 9.65 -1.11
N MET A 124 4.67 8.98 -0.22
CA MET A 124 4.11 8.32 0.96
C MET A 124 4.33 9.21 2.19
N TYR A 125 3.26 9.55 2.90
CA TYR A 125 3.30 10.36 4.11
C TYR A 125 3.05 9.50 5.34
N LEU A 126 3.89 9.66 6.36
CA LEU A 126 3.81 8.90 7.60
C LEU A 126 3.38 9.78 8.77
N ASN A 127 2.62 9.20 9.68
CA ASN A 127 2.22 9.85 10.92
C ASN A 127 3.46 10.14 11.79
N PRO A 128 3.76 11.42 12.12
CA PRO A 128 4.92 11.76 12.93
C PRO A 128 4.85 11.28 14.39
N ASN A 129 3.70 10.79 14.83
CA ASN A 129 3.52 10.16 16.15
C ASN A 129 3.33 8.64 16.06
N GLY A 130 3.59 8.05 14.88
CA GLY A 130 3.50 6.62 14.64
C GLY A 130 4.86 5.93 14.70
N SER A 131 4.84 4.62 14.53
CA SER A 131 6.05 3.81 14.37
C SER A 131 5.93 2.90 13.17
N ILE A 132 7.02 2.71 12.45
CA ILE A 132 7.17 1.67 11.43
C ILE A 132 7.44 0.38 12.17
N GLN A 133 6.63 -0.65 11.94
CA GLN A 133 6.83 -1.96 12.54
C GLN A 133 7.32 -2.95 11.48
N MET A 134 8.46 -3.56 11.72
CA MET A 134 9.05 -4.57 10.85
C MET A 134 9.04 -5.92 11.57
N VAL A 135 8.56 -6.95 10.88
CA VAL A 135 8.60 -8.35 11.35
C VAL A 135 9.39 -9.16 10.35
N LEU A 136 10.46 -9.80 10.81
CA LEU A 136 11.35 -10.65 10.01
C LEU A 136 11.60 -11.97 10.73
N ASN A 137 11.76 -13.04 9.95
CA ASN A 137 12.04 -14.37 10.47
C ASN A 137 13.32 -14.91 9.85
N PHE A 138 14.17 -15.48 10.69
CA PHE A 138 15.48 -16.01 10.30
C PHE A 138 15.71 -17.41 10.86
N ASN A 139 16.58 -18.15 10.19
CA ASN A 139 17.21 -19.33 10.72
C ASN A 139 18.70 -19.21 10.45
N ILE A 140 19.49 -19.10 11.50
CA ILE A 140 20.94 -18.85 11.40
C ILE A 140 21.68 -19.98 12.10
N ASP A 141 22.54 -20.68 11.38
CA ASP A 141 23.48 -21.66 11.95
C ASP A 141 24.91 -21.11 11.83
N ALA A 142 25.42 -20.55 12.94
CA ALA A 142 26.72 -19.90 13.01
C ALA A 142 27.30 -20.07 14.42
N GLY A 143 27.50 -21.31 14.85
CA GLY A 143 27.90 -21.71 16.21
C GLY A 143 29.39 -21.65 16.51
N GLY A 144 30.22 -21.00 15.67
CA GLY A 144 31.68 -20.97 15.84
C GLY A 144 32.15 -20.00 16.94
N ASP A 145 33.40 -20.16 17.36
CA ASP A 145 34.02 -19.38 18.43
C ASP A 145 34.47 -18.01 17.93
N CYS A 146 33.90 -16.99 18.47
CA CYS A 146 34.27 -15.58 18.18
C CYS A 146 35.65 -15.17 18.69
N ASN A 147 36.28 -15.98 19.54
CA ASN A 147 37.65 -15.75 19.99
C ASN A 147 38.71 -16.45 19.09
N ALA A 148 38.27 -17.16 18.05
CA ALA A 148 39.18 -17.79 17.11
C ALA A 148 40.02 -16.74 16.36
N PRO A 149 41.26 -17.04 15.96
CA PRO A 149 42.09 -16.13 15.19
C PRO A 149 41.39 -15.76 13.86
N ASN A 150 41.32 -14.47 13.58
CA ASN A 150 40.65 -13.88 12.39
C ASN A 150 39.12 -14.04 12.35
N ALA A 151 38.48 -14.48 13.42
CA ALA A 151 36.99 -14.45 13.49
C ALA A 151 36.50 -13.01 13.47
N VAL A 152 35.48 -12.77 12.63
CA VAL A 152 34.75 -11.51 12.63
C VAL A 152 33.34 -11.80 13.18
N CYS A 153 33.00 -11.18 14.32
CA CYS A 153 31.72 -11.39 14.95
C CYS A 153 30.91 -10.09 14.99
N GLU A 154 29.90 -10.04 14.15
CA GLU A 154 28.90 -9.01 14.10
C GLU A 154 27.53 -9.67 14.26
N ASN A 155 26.77 -9.25 15.24
CA ASN A 155 25.39 -9.72 15.40
C ASN A 155 24.54 -9.30 14.22
N LEU A 156 23.34 -9.84 14.12
CA LEU A 156 22.38 -9.39 13.11
C LEU A 156 22.09 -7.90 13.28
N ASN A 157 22.39 -7.14 12.24
CA ASN A 157 22.12 -5.71 12.13
C ASN A 157 21.09 -5.48 11.04
N LEU A 158 20.06 -4.72 11.36
CA LEU A 158 19.10 -4.21 10.40
C LEU A 158 19.28 -2.69 10.27
N THR A 159 19.31 -2.21 9.03
CA THR A 159 19.38 -0.79 8.73
C THR A 159 18.21 -0.41 7.80
N PHE A 160 17.45 0.59 8.20
CA PHE A 160 16.37 1.15 7.41
C PHE A 160 16.85 2.41 6.70
N TYR A 161 16.70 2.44 5.39
CA TYR A 161 17.11 3.56 4.54
C TYR A 161 15.91 4.22 3.87
N LYS A 162 16.06 5.49 3.58
CA LYS A 162 15.24 6.30 2.69
C LYS A 162 16.12 6.74 1.52
N GLY A 163 15.93 6.11 0.35
CA GLY A 163 16.72 6.39 -0.89
C GLY A 163 18.21 6.12 -0.63
N GLY A 164 18.92 5.99 0.10
CA GLY A 164 20.37 5.80 0.35
C GLY A 164 20.82 6.55 1.60
N ILE A 165 19.88 7.20 2.30
CA ILE A 165 20.13 7.85 3.59
C ILE A 165 19.70 6.90 4.69
N GLU A 166 20.63 6.55 5.59
CA GLU A 166 20.34 5.77 6.78
C GLU A 166 19.43 6.59 7.73
N LEU A 167 18.28 6.01 8.07
CA LEU A 167 17.32 6.61 8.99
C LEU A 167 17.33 5.97 10.38
N ALA A 168 17.48 4.64 10.42
CA ALA A 168 17.56 3.89 11.66
C ALA A 168 18.44 2.65 11.47
N ARG A 169 19.14 2.25 12.54
CA ARG A 169 19.92 1.02 12.61
C ARG A 169 19.75 0.39 13.99
N GLN A 170 19.64 -0.92 14.01
CA GLN A 170 19.57 -1.67 15.25
C GLN A 170 20.30 -3.01 15.13
N GLU A 171 21.08 -3.33 16.16
CA GLU A 171 21.72 -4.61 16.36
C GLU A 171 20.82 -5.53 17.19
N PHE A 172 20.78 -6.81 16.83
CA PHE A 172 19.97 -7.84 17.48
C PHE A 172 20.85 -8.98 18.02
N PRO A 173 21.49 -8.79 19.16
CA PRO A 173 22.42 -9.77 19.73
C PRO A 173 21.72 -11.03 20.28
N ALA A 174 20.41 -10.97 20.49
CA ALA A 174 19.62 -12.07 21.05
C ALA A 174 19.09 -13.05 19.99
N VAL A 175 19.30 -12.78 18.69
CA VAL A 175 18.88 -13.69 17.63
C VAL A 175 19.59 -15.03 17.77
N ASP A 176 18.83 -16.12 17.69
CA ASP A 176 19.37 -17.48 17.78
C ASP A 176 20.29 -17.77 16.59
N THR A 177 21.46 -18.29 16.86
CA THR A 177 22.46 -18.68 15.87
C THR A 177 22.81 -20.18 15.92
N ASN A 178 21.90 -20.99 16.46
CA ASN A 178 22.07 -22.46 16.60
C ASN A 178 21.21 -23.25 15.59
N GLY A 179 20.76 -22.61 14.51
CA GLY A 179 19.95 -23.25 13.48
C GLY A 179 18.46 -23.41 13.84
N ASN A 180 17.97 -22.67 14.82
CA ASN A 180 16.54 -22.62 15.09
C ASN A 180 15.90 -21.41 14.41
N ASP A 181 14.61 -21.57 14.12
CA ASP A 181 13.83 -20.45 13.59
C ASP A 181 13.59 -19.40 14.69
N ASP A 182 13.82 -18.15 14.35
CA ASP A 182 13.64 -17.02 15.26
C ASP A 182 12.89 -15.87 14.57
N SER A 183 11.99 -15.23 15.31
CA SER A 183 11.17 -14.13 14.82
C SER A 183 11.57 -12.84 15.50
N LEU A 184 11.86 -11.83 14.69
CA LEU A 184 12.31 -10.53 15.12
C LEU A 184 11.27 -9.46 14.81
N THR A 185 10.97 -8.64 15.81
CA THR A 185 10.15 -7.44 15.64
C THR A 185 10.95 -6.19 15.93
N TRP A 186 10.99 -5.27 14.98
CA TRP A 186 11.65 -3.98 15.12
C TRP A 186 10.66 -2.84 14.94
N ASN A 187 10.58 -1.95 15.94
CA ASN A 187 9.75 -0.75 15.90
C ASN A 187 10.66 0.47 15.75
N ILE A 188 10.39 1.29 14.74
CA ILE A 188 11.12 2.51 14.41
C ILE A 188 10.17 3.70 14.58
N ASP A 189 10.40 4.55 15.54
CA ASP A 189 9.60 5.76 15.72
C ASP A 189 9.81 6.72 14.54
N VAL A 190 8.72 7.23 14.00
CA VAL A 190 8.77 8.15 12.85
C VAL A 190 9.30 9.51 13.31
N ASP A 191 10.48 9.86 12.85
CA ASP A 191 11.06 11.20 13.04
C ASP A 191 10.67 12.16 11.90
N ARG A 192 11.12 13.42 11.98
CA ARG A 192 10.82 14.44 10.95
C ARG A 192 11.34 14.08 9.55
N ASN A 193 12.45 13.36 9.47
CA ASN A 193 13.07 12.99 8.19
C ASN A 193 12.32 11.83 7.51
N MET A 194 11.54 11.08 8.32
CA MET A 194 10.73 9.94 7.88
C MET A 194 9.30 10.30 7.49
N THR A 195 8.81 11.51 7.84
CA THR A 195 7.39 11.88 7.64
C THR A 195 6.94 11.86 6.18
N ARG A 196 7.87 11.96 5.24
CA ARG A 196 7.60 11.90 3.80
C ARG A 196 8.67 11.06 3.12
N LEU A 197 8.25 10.10 2.31
CA LEU A 197 9.10 9.38 1.36
C LEU A 197 8.67 9.80 -0.04
N ASN A 198 9.57 10.51 -0.74
CA ASN A 198 9.30 11.04 -2.06
C ASN A 198 9.37 9.91 -3.11
N ARG A 199 8.41 9.90 -4.05
CA ARG A 199 8.35 8.97 -5.17
C ARG A 199 9.58 8.95 -6.07
N SER A 200 10.43 9.98 -6.01
CA SER A 200 11.61 10.13 -6.83
C SER A 200 12.88 9.88 -6.02
N GLY A 201 13.23 8.62 -5.80
CA GLY A 201 14.53 8.21 -5.24
C GLY A 201 14.62 8.20 -3.72
N GLU A 202 13.50 8.30 -3.00
CA GLU A 202 13.46 8.19 -1.54
C GLU A 202 12.70 6.93 -1.06
N GLU A 203 12.70 5.90 -1.88
CA GLU A 203 12.05 4.64 -1.56
C GLU A 203 12.70 3.95 -0.35
N PRO A 204 11.90 3.24 0.48
CA PRO A 204 12.41 2.50 1.61
C PRO A 204 13.31 1.34 1.15
N GLN A 205 14.39 1.11 1.89
CA GLN A 205 15.28 -0.03 1.70
C GLN A 205 15.62 -0.61 3.08
N ILE A 206 15.82 -1.91 3.13
CA ILE A 206 16.20 -2.63 4.34
C ILE A 206 17.50 -3.37 4.05
N ARG A 207 18.56 -3.04 4.78
CA ARG A 207 19.82 -3.77 4.72
C ARG A 207 19.93 -4.74 5.89
N VAL A 208 20.37 -5.93 5.59
CA VAL A 208 20.60 -7.01 6.55
C VAL A 208 22.10 -7.33 6.54
N GLU A 209 22.73 -7.22 7.69
CA GLU A 209 24.16 -7.50 7.88
C GLU A 209 24.35 -8.51 9.02
N PHE A 210 25.20 -9.49 8.81
CA PHE A 210 25.52 -10.49 9.81
C PHE A 210 26.90 -11.08 9.51
N SER A 211 27.69 -11.34 10.55
CA SER A 211 28.96 -12.03 10.38
C SER A 211 29.33 -12.80 11.65
N LYS A 212 29.44 -14.14 11.56
CA LYS A 212 29.98 -14.99 12.62
C LYS A 212 30.70 -16.20 12.02
N PRO A 213 31.67 -16.77 12.71
CA PRO A 213 32.25 -18.05 12.27
C PRO A 213 31.22 -19.17 12.37
N GLY A 214 31.21 -20.05 11.39
CA GLY A 214 30.43 -21.28 11.42
C GLY A 214 31.02 -22.31 12.38
N THR A 215 30.29 -23.37 12.61
CA THR A 215 30.72 -24.47 13.46
C THR A 215 32.00 -25.04 12.94
N SER A 216 33.00 -25.17 13.81
CA SER A 216 34.33 -25.73 13.51
C SER A 216 34.46 -27.16 14.02
N GLY A 217 35.24 -27.96 13.31
CA GLY A 217 35.64 -29.30 13.78
C GLY A 217 36.64 -29.21 14.92
N GLY A 218 36.61 -30.22 15.78
CA GLY A 218 37.62 -30.41 16.83
C GLY A 218 38.51 -31.62 16.53
N ILE A 219 39.53 -31.84 17.38
CA ILE A 219 40.45 -32.99 17.25
C ILE A 219 39.69 -34.32 17.25
N PHE A 220 38.59 -34.41 18.00
CA PHE A 220 37.75 -35.60 18.10
C PHE A 220 36.48 -35.53 17.23
N THR A 221 36.20 -34.37 16.60
CA THR A 221 35.01 -34.10 15.78
C THR A 221 35.42 -33.42 14.47
N PRO A 222 36.21 -34.11 13.61
CA PRO A 222 36.68 -33.49 12.37
C PRO A 222 35.52 -33.23 11.41
N CYS A 223 35.59 -32.17 10.62
CA CYS A 223 34.59 -31.78 9.65
C CYS A 223 34.33 -32.84 8.56
N SER A 224 35.23 -33.83 8.42
CA SER A 224 35.02 -34.99 7.53
C SER A 224 33.94 -35.97 8.02
N ILE A 225 33.60 -35.92 9.31
CA ILE A 225 32.63 -36.85 9.95
C ILE A 225 31.43 -36.05 10.51
N PHE A 226 31.65 -34.83 10.98
CA PHE A 226 30.66 -33.98 11.59
C PHE A 226 30.38 -32.77 10.67
N TYR A 227 29.19 -32.19 10.78
CA TYR A 227 28.85 -30.97 10.08
C TYR A 227 29.67 -29.81 10.64
N CYS A 228 30.37 -29.09 9.76
CA CYS A 228 31.02 -27.83 10.03
C CYS A 228 30.52 -26.78 9.03
N GLY A 229 30.85 -25.52 9.24
CA GLY A 229 30.31 -24.44 8.40
C GLY A 229 29.03 -23.87 9.00
N GLY A 230 28.06 -23.57 8.20
CA GLY A 230 26.80 -23.04 8.67
C GLY A 230 25.88 -22.56 7.55
N SER A 231 24.79 -21.94 7.94
CA SER A 231 23.80 -21.38 6.99
C SER A 231 23.16 -20.10 7.52
N PHE A 232 22.66 -19.33 6.59
CA PHE A 232 21.82 -18.18 6.87
C PHE A 232 20.58 -18.27 6.00
N ARG A 233 19.40 -18.29 6.62
CA ARG A 233 18.11 -18.32 5.96
C ARG A 233 17.29 -17.13 6.41
N MET A 234 16.61 -16.50 5.44
CA MET A 234 15.57 -15.50 5.70
C MET A 234 14.26 -15.97 5.11
N TYR A 235 13.22 -15.95 5.90
CA TYR A 235 11.87 -16.26 5.46
C TYR A 235 11.25 -15.04 4.78
N TYR A 236 10.50 -15.31 3.71
CA TYR A 236 9.79 -14.31 2.94
C TYR A 236 8.30 -14.32 3.24
N HIS A 237 7.61 -13.30 2.77
CA HIS A 237 6.15 -13.34 2.82
C HIS A 237 5.63 -14.49 1.96
N SER A 238 4.76 -15.31 2.55
CA SER A 238 4.12 -16.45 1.88
C SER A 238 2.62 -16.39 2.07
N THR A 239 1.88 -16.46 0.97
CA THR A 239 0.41 -16.52 0.98
C THR A 239 -0.13 -17.81 1.62
N ASN A 240 0.71 -18.83 1.79
CA ASN A 240 0.33 -20.16 2.28
C ASN A 240 1.02 -20.54 3.61
N GLY A 241 1.91 -19.70 4.14
CA GLY A 241 2.72 -19.99 5.32
C GLY A 241 2.32 -19.17 6.55
N SER A 242 2.85 -19.59 7.71
CA SER A 242 2.75 -18.86 8.97
C SER A 242 3.81 -17.75 9.09
N ASP A 243 4.85 -17.82 8.24
CA ASP A 243 5.98 -16.93 8.30
C ASP A 243 5.72 -15.71 7.44
N THR A 244 5.72 -14.54 8.07
CA THR A 244 5.48 -13.26 7.40
C THR A 244 6.73 -12.41 7.51
N ALA A 245 7.27 -11.96 6.38
CA ALA A 245 8.27 -10.90 6.36
C ALA A 245 7.57 -9.64 5.85
N GLU A 246 7.35 -8.70 6.76
CA GLU A 246 6.52 -7.53 6.46
C GLU A 246 6.95 -6.27 7.20
N VAL A 247 6.61 -5.13 6.62
CA VAL A 247 6.84 -3.80 7.20
C VAL A 247 5.53 -3.03 7.18
N ASN A 248 5.01 -2.72 8.34
CA ASN A 248 3.79 -1.93 8.51
C ASN A 248 4.16 -0.45 8.68
N PHE A 249 3.68 0.41 7.78
CA PHE A 249 3.91 1.85 7.80
C PHE A 249 2.70 2.59 8.36
N PRO A 250 2.87 3.57 9.26
CA PRO A 250 1.78 4.40 9.76
C PRO A 250 1.41 5.49 8.73
N ILE A 251 0.88 5.07 7.56
CA ILE A 251 0.56 5.96 6.43
C ILE A 251 -0.62 6.85 6.79
N ILE A 252 -0.54 8.14 6.40
CA ILE A 252 -1.60 9.12 6.53
C ILE A 252 -1.96 9.75 5.18
N ASN A 253 -3.18 10.27 5.08
CA ASN A 253 -3.55 11.10 3.94
C ASN A 253 -2.86 12.46 3.99
N GLN A 254 -2.41 12.94 2.84
CA GLN A 254 -1.72 14.23 2.67
C GLN A 254 -2.49 15.45 3.22
N SER A 255 -3.81 15.31 3.36
CA SER A 255 -4.70 16.36 3.84
C SER A 255 -4.68 16.60 5.35
N MET A 256 -3.89 15.85 6.13
CA MET A 256 -3.79 16.08 7.57
C MET A 256 -2.89 17.29 7.91
N PRO A 257 -3.34 18.20 8.81
CA PRO A 257 -2.50 19.31 9.28
C PRO A 257 -1.19 18.79 9.89
N GLY A 258 -0.05 19.22 9.34
CA GLY A 258 1.29 18.81 9.77
C GLY A 258 2.00 17.82 8.84
N ALA A 259 1.35 17.32 7.80
CA ALA A 259 1.96 16.49 6.76
C ALA A 259 2.43 17.30 5.53
N GLY A 260 2.18 18.60 5.47
CA GLY A 260 2.47 19.46 4.33
C GLY A 260 3.70 20.34 4.53
N ASP A 261 4.35 20.67 3.42
CA ASP A 261 5.42 21.65 3.33
C ASP A 261 4.91 23.03 3.79
N GLU A 262 5.74 23.78 4.51
CA GLU A 262 5.43 25.14 5.00
C GLU A 262 5.18 26.20 3.90
N ASP A 263 5.25 25.83 2.60
CA ASP A 263 5.19 26.78 1.46
C ASP A 263 3.87 26.83 0.70
N ASP A 264 2.92 25.93 0.92
CA ASP A 264 1.62 26.03 0.25
C ASP A 264 0.62 26.78 1.14
N GLY A 265 0.53 28.09 0.86
CA GLY A 265 -0.37 29.01 1.54
C GLY A 265 -1.81 28.50 1.61
N ALA A 266 -2.48 28.85 2.70
CA ALA A 266 -3.81 28.44 3.17
C ALA A 266 -4.99 28.40 2.18
N LEU A 267 -4.78 28.49 0.87
CA LEU A 267 -5.79 28.45 -0.18
C LEU A 267 -5.89 27.08 -0.91
N GLY A 268 -4.94 26.17 -0.73
CA GLY A 268 -4.97 24.83 -1.35
C GLY A 268 -5.88 23.83 -0.63
N ALA A 269 -6.11 24.00 0.66
CA ALA A 269 -6.77 23.01 1.50
C ALA A 269 -8.30 22.89 1.34
N VAL A 270 -8.93 23.78 0.54
CA VAL A 270 -10.42 23.84 0.42
C VAL A 270 -10.94 23.11 -0.81
N SER A 271 -10.09 22.77 -1.79
CA SER A 271 -10.55 22.16 -3.05
C SER A 271 -10.81 20.64 -2.97
N ASP A 272 -10.14 19.90 -2.08
CA ASP A 272 -10.25 18.44 -2.02
C ASP A 272 -11.27 17.93 -0.98
N ALA A 273 -11.77 18.80 -0.09
CA ALA A 273 -12.69 18.40 0.99
C ALA A 273 -14.15 18.21 0.54
N LEU A 274 -14.50 18.48 -0.73
CA LEU A 274 -15.87 18.36 -1.24
C LEU A 274 -15.90 17.53 -2.54
N PRO A 275 -15.87 16.20 -2.48
CA PRO A 275 -16.06 15.39 -3.67
C PRO A 275 -17.45 15.62 -4.26
N GLY A 276 -17.51 16.30 -5.39
CA GLY A 276 -18.68 16.34 -6.27
C GLY A 276 -19.67 17.47 -6.10
N PHE A 277 -19.49 18.41 -5.16
CA PHE A 277 -20.45 19.54 -4.98
C PHE A 277 -20.03 20.85 -5.66
N GLY A 278 -18.84 20.96 -6.24
CA GLY A 278 -18.21 22.24 -6.56
C GLY A 278 -18.91 23.08 -7.64
N LEU A 279 -19.19 22.56 -8.81
CA LEU A 279 -19.62 23.40 -9.94
C LEU A 279 -21.12 23.35 -10.23
N MET A 280 -21.75 22.20 -10.02
CA MET A 280 -23.19 22.03 -10.33
C MET A 280 -24.11 22.63 -9.28
N ALA A 281 -23.71 22.59 -7.99
CA ALA A 281 -24.50 23.26 -6.94
C ALA A 281 -24.44 24.77 -7.05
N GLY A 282 -23.32 25.34 -7.44
CA GLY A 282 -23.17 26.79 -7.70
C GLY A 282 -24.00 27.26 -8.87
N MET A 283 -24.03 26.51 -9.97
CA MET A 283 -24.87 26.87 -11.15
C MET A 283 -26.36 26.71 -10.89
N ALA A 284 -26.79 25.72 -10.11
CA ALA A 284 -28.19 25.58 -9.73
C ALA A 284 -28.66 26.70 -8.81
N ALA A 285 -27.83 27.18 -7.88
CA ALA A 285 -28.14 28.33 -7.04
C ALA A 285 -28.24 29.63 -7.83
N LEU A 286 -27.37 29.88 -8.81
CA LEU A 286 -27.41 31.03 -9.70
C LEU A 286 -28.65 31.02 -10.62
N ALA A 287 -29.02 29.84 -11.13
CA ALA A 287 -30.23 29.70 -11.95
C ALA A 287 -31.52 29.98 -11.16
N MET A 288 -31.60 29.53 -9.91
CA MET A 288 -32.76 29.85 -9.03
C MET A 288 -32.82 31.31 -8.65
N ALA A 289 -31.71 31.99 -8.42
CA ALA A 289 -31.64 33.41 -8.14
C ALA A 289 -32.10 34.24 -9.36
N ALA A 290 -31.73 33.87 -10.58
CA ALA A 290 -32.15 34.53 -11.81
C ALA A 290 -33.64 34.38 -12.06
N VAL A 291 -34.26 33.23 -11.79
CA VAL A 291 -35.70 32.99 -11.92
C VAL A 291 -36.51 33.77 -10.87
N ALA A 292 -36.01 33.85 -9.63
CA ALA A 292 -36.65 34.64 -8.57
C ALA A 292 -36.66 36.14 -8.88
N ASN A 293 -35.55 36.68 -9.41
CA ASN A 293 -35.42 38.10 -9.74
C ASN A 293 -36.26 38.51 -10.96
N SER A 294 -36.48 37.61 -11.93
CA SER A 294 -37.32 37.87 -13.09
C SER A 294 -38.82 37.97 -12.75
N ARG A 295 -39.26 37.46 -11.60
CA ARG A 295 -40.67 37.57 -11.15
C ARG A 295 -40.97 38.86 -10.38
N VAL A 296 -39.96 39.50 -9.80
CA VAL A 296 -40.13 40.77 -9.07
C VAL A 296 -40.23 41.96 -10.04
N SER A 297 -39.53 41.91 -11.16
CA SER A 297 -39.50 42.97 -12.17
C SER A 297 -40.82 43.17 -12.99
N LYS A 298 -41.83 42.30 -12.81
CA LYS A 298 -43.14 42.39 -13.54
C LYS A 298 -44.28 42.99 -12.72
N LYS A 299 -44.00 43.64 -11.62
CA LYS A 299 -45.03 44.27 -10.74
C LYS A 299 -44.89 45.77 -10.60
N GLU A 300 -44.17 46.45 -11.50
CA GLU A 300 -44.26 47.91 -11.66
C GLU A 300 -44.96 48.29 -12.96
#